data_cd916ceebf7cd60193851b49fa58e6b5
#
_entry.id   cd916ceebf7cd60193851b49fa58e6b5
#
_cell.length_a   1.000
_cell.length_b   1.000
_cell.length_c   1.000
_cell.angle_alpha   90.00
_cell.angle_beta   90.00
_cell.angle_gamma   90.00
#
_symmetry.space_group_name_H-M   'P 1'
#
loop_
_entity.id
_entity.type
_entity.pdbx_description
1 polymer ?
#
loop_
_entity_poly.entity_id
_entity_poly.type
_entity_poly.pdbx_seq_one_letter_code
_entity_poly.pdbx_strand_id
1 'polypeptide(L)'
;MQYTAFDFQEKPDRDTNPTRPSPFHPIDGNVYLIQPKNQAYNVEVLLTTSGSIGMEGNVSYTHRNLFRGAEKLEISFTSKIEALRKRNTSSYRTILELGGQLTLELPGLLLPLPSRRFAQYTHPQTMISLAYNYQRRPDYTRTIASAGFSYSWKNNFGLSQALTPAEANVVHILNITENFAEHIRQTYLGYSYQSQIITVTSYSLGYAKTATTDRPHGVAFKFNVELSGNTLYGFSKWLSKPNENGQYEIAGLPFSQYVRTDINTTYSYVMADGQTLAMRLYGGIGVPYLNSKALPFEKRFFEGGANGVRAWNARDLGPGAYTKDQLTYPNQTGDIKLEANIEFRSHLFWKFESALFVDAGNIWILREETSRPGADFKVSSFIQQVAIGYGAGLRLNLGFFILRLDAGLRLHDPADASDSEETKGHWLPFERPYGKQDWALHFGVGYPF
;
A
#
# COMPACT_ATOMS: atom_id res chain seq x y z
N MET A 1 18.18 13.77 -16.74
CA MET A 1 19.59 14.28 -16.64
C MET A 1 20.11 13.85 -15.29
N GLN A 2 21.29 13.24 -15.25
CA GLN A 2 21.83 12.71 -13.99
C GLN A 2 22.76 13.71 -13.28
N TYR A 3 23.29 14.67 -14.01
CA TYR A 3 24.16 15.72 -13.48
C TYR A 3 24.12 16.95 -14.38
N THR A 4 24.07 18.13 -13.79
CA THR A 4 24.15 19.39 -14.51
C THR A 4 25.14 20.29 -13.75
N ALA A 5 26.23 20.67 -14.38
CA ALA A 5 27.16 21.64 -13.86
C ALA A 5 27.08 22.92 -14.69
N PHE A 6 27.10 24.05 -14.00
CA PHE A 6 27.18 25.39 -14.62
C PHE A 6 28.55 25.96 -14.32
N ASP A 7 29.22 26.44 -15.36
CA ASP A 7 30.47 27.18 -15.26
C ASP A 7 30.28 28.55 -15.92
N PHE A 8 30.52 29.59 -15.16
CA PHE A 8 30.39 30.97 -15.62
C PHE A 8 31.77 31.59 -15.72
N GLN A 9 32.19 32.01 -16.92
CA GLN A 9 33.46 32.66 -17.17
C GLN A 9 33.21 34.08 -17.64
N GLU A 10 33.89 35.04 -17.01
CA GLU A 10 33.90 36.41 -17.51
C GLU A 10 34.58 36.47 -18.87
N LYS A 11 33.93 37.06 -19.84
CA LYS A 11 34.48 37.28 -21.16
C LYS A 11 35.33 38.56 -21.13
N PRO A 12 36.60 38.52 -21.55
CA PRO A 12 37.40 39.75 -21.65
C PRO A 12 36.68 40.73 -22.58
N ASP A 13 36.47 41.94 -22.06
CA ASP A 13 35.81 43.01 -22.78
C ASP A 13 36.58 43.31 -24.06
N ARG A 14 35.97 43.02 -25.22
CA ARG A 14 36.61 43.27 -26.55
C ARG A 14 36.54 44.75 -26.96
N ASP A 15 35.68 45.54 -26.30
CA ASP A 15 35.54 46.97 -26.58
C ASP A 15 36.29 47.78 -25.52
N THR A 16 37.61 47.88 -25.72
CA THR A 16 38.46 48.84 -25.01
C THR A 16 38.25 50.26 -25.54
N ASN A 17 37.07 50.79 -25.43
CA ASN A 17 36.89 52.22 -25.60
C ASN A 17 36.89 52.87 -24.20
N PRO A 18 37.99 53.53 -23.77
CA PRO A 18 38.20 54.03 -22.43
C PRO A 18 37.23 55.16 -22.03
N THR A 19 36.41 55.62 -22.97
CA THR A 19 35.51 56.75 -22.75
C THR A 19 34.08 56.38 -22.34
N ARG A 20 33.71 55.11 -22.38
CA ARG A 20 32.39 54.61 -21.88
C ARG A 20 32.54 53.16 -21.37
N PRO A 21 32.81 52.95 -20.09
CA PRO A 21 32.76 51.61 -19.56
C PRO A 21 31.32 51.09 -19.67
N SER A 22 31.14 49.95 -20.32
CA SER A 22 29.83 49.27 -20.36
C SER A 22 29.46 48.83 -18.93
N PRO A 23 28.25 49.15 -18.42
CA PRO A 23 27.84 48.68 -17.13
C PRO A 23 27.54 47.16 -17.12
N PHE A 24 27.67 46.48 -18.26
CA PHE A 24 27.41 45.06 -18.41
C PHE A 24 28.71 44.32 -18.77
N HIS A 25 29.08 43.36 -17.91
CA HIS A 25 30.17 42.44 -18.21
C HIS A 25 29.55 41.19 -18.88
N PRO A 26 29.95 40.84 -20.11
CA PRO A 26 29.48 39.63 -20.74
C PRO A 26 30.05 38.40 -20.02
N ILE A 27 29.15 37.45 -19.70
CA ILE A 27 29.50 36.19 -19.05
C ILE A 27 29.20 35.06 -20.02
N ASP A 28 30.16 34.19 -20.26
CA ASP A 28 29.94 32.92 -20.96
C ASP A 28 29.45 31.88 -19.95
N GLY A 29 28.23 31.36 -20.13
CA GLY A 29 27.67 30.28 -19.33
C GLY A 29 27.83 28.95 -20.05
N ASN A 30 28.65 28.06 -19.53
CA ASN A 30 28.78 26.69 -20.03
C ASN A 30 27.92 25.77 -19.19
N VAL A 31 27.02 25.02 -19.84
CA VAL A 31 26.16 24.02 -19.20
C VAL A 31 26.64 22.63 -19.58
N TYR A 32 27.21 21.93 -18.63
CA TYR A 32 27.66 20.56 -18.82
C TYR A 32 26.51 19.58 -18.47
N LEU A 33 26.05 18.82 -19.47
CA LEU A 33 24.99 17.86 -19.31
C LEU A 33 25.56 16.44 -19.44
N ILE A 34 25.39 15.63 -18.38
CA ILE A 34 25.69 14.19 -18.47
C ILE A 34 24.40 13.48 -18.79
N GLN A 35 24.32 12.93 -19.98
CA GLN A 35 23.17 12.15 -20.42
C GLN A 35 23.23 10.75 -19.80
N PRO A 36 22.20 10.31 -19.07
CA PRO A 36 22.14 8.94 -18.59
C PRO A 36 22.02 7.97 -19.78
N LYS A 37 22.44 6.73 -19.59
CA LYS A 37 22.24 5.67 -20.60
C LYS A 37 20.75 5.52 -20.88
N ASN A 38 20.40 5.37 -22.15
CA ASN A 38 19.00 5.22 -22.57
C ASN A 38 18.35 3.94 -22.04
N GLN A 39 19.15 2.93 -21.73
CA GLN A 39 18.69 1.63 -21.25
C GLN A 39 19.27 1.36 -19.86
N ALA A 40 18.45 0.75 -19.01
CA ALA A 40 18.85 0.28 -17.69
C ALA A 40 18.15 -1.05 -17.39
N TYR A 41 18.86 -1.90 -16.68
CA TYR A 41 18.32 -3.14 -16.11
C TYR A 41 18.42 -3.03 -14.59
N ASN A 42 17.39 -3.49 -13.90
CA ASN A 42 17.37 -3.60 -12.46
C ASN A 42 16.96 -5.01 -12.06
N VAL A 43 17.65 -5.58 -11.08
CA VAL A 43 17.34 -6.88 -10.49
C VAL A 43 17.26 -6.68 -8.98
N GLU A 44 16.11 -6.99 -8.41
CA GLU A 44 15.84 -6.86 -6.98
C GLU A 44 15.44 -8.22 -6.42
N VAL A 45 15.94 -8.54 -5.24
CA VAL A 45 15.52 -9.70 -4.47
C VAL A 45 15.12 -9.22 -3.08
N LEU A 46 13.89 -9.52 -2.69
CA LEU A 46 13.30 -9.16 -1.41
C LEU A 46 13.01 -10.42 -0.61
N LEU A 47 13.37 -10.40 0.66
CA LEU A 47 12.96 -11.42 1.63
C LEU A 47 11.85 -10.85 2.51
N THR A 48 10.80 -11.59 2.71
CA THR A 48 9.66 -11.19 3.53
C THR A 48 9.42 -12.21 4.63
N THR A 49 9.23 -11.72 5.86
CA THR A 49 8.84 -12.57 6.99
C THR A 49 7.83 -11.81 7.84
N SER A 50 6.58 -12.20 7.80
CA SER A 50 5.53 -11.63 8.63
C SER A 50 4.48 -12.71 8.90
N GLY A 51 4.85 -13.67 9.78
CA GLY A 51 4.04 -14.88 10.01
C GLY A 51 4.15 -15.93 8.90
N SER A 52 4.79 -15.60 7.79
CA SER A 52 5.19 -16.44 6.67
C SER A 52 6.61 -16.07 6.25
N ILE A 53 7.30 -16.98 5.58
CA ILE A 53 8.63 -16.73 5.00
C ILE A 53 8.46 -16.69 3.50
N GLY A 54 8.87 -15.60 2.87
CA GLY A 54 8.76 -15.42 1.44
C GLY A 54 9.99 -14.79 0.80
N MET A 55 10.13 -15.03 -0.48
CA MET A 55 11.11 -14.42 -1.36
C MET A 55 10.40 -13.87 -2.59
N GLU A 56 10.75 -12.65 -2.97
CA GLU A 56 10.26 -12.00 -4.18
C GLU A 56 11.46 -11.57 -5.01
N GLY A 57 11.45 -11.93 -6.30
CA GLY A 57 12.39 -11.46 -7.30
C GLY A 57 11.70 -10.54 -8.28
N ASN A 58 12.30 -9.40 -8.57
CA ASN A 58 11.85 -8.46 -9.58
C ASN A 58 12.97 -8.19 -10.57
N VAL A 59 12.68 -8.32 -11.85
CA VAL A 59 13.60 -7.97 -12.95
C VAL A 59 12.89 -6.92 -13.79
N SER A 60 13.52 -5.76 -13.96
CA SER A 60 12.98 -4.70 -14.79
C SER A 60 13.97 -4.20 -15.84
N TYR A 61 13.43 -3.91 -17.01
CA TYR A 61 14.09 -3.22 -18.10
C TYR A 61 13.47 -1.86 -18.31
N THR A 62 14.29 -0.82 -18.36
CA THR A 62 13.85 0.55 -18.59
C THR A 62 14.53 1.11 -19.84
N HIS A 63 13.73 1.60 -20.79
CA HIS A 63 14.18 2.42 -21.91
C HIS A 63 13.74 3.86 -21.71
N ARG A 64 14.72 4.79 -21.61
CA ARG A 64 14.48 6.23 -21.43
C ARG A 64 14.62 6.90 -22.80
N ASN A 65 13.60 7.59 -23.26
CA ASN A 65 13.58 8.25 -24.56
C ASN A 65 13.22 7.30 -25.74
N LEU A 66 12.11 6.56 -25.58
CA LEU A 66 11.66 5.54 -26.54
C LEU A 66 11.39 6.12 -27.93
N PHE A 67 10.69 7.25 -28.01
CA PHE A 67 10.28 7.93 -29.24
C PHE A 67 11.02 9.26 -29.44
N ARG A 68 12.12 9.50 -28.71
CA ARG A 68 12.95 10.70 -28.71
C ARG A 68 12.31 11.96 -28.08
N GLY A 69 11.22 11.80 -27.34
CA GLY A 69 10.51 12.86 -26.60
C GLY A 69 10.63 12.71 -25.08
N ALA A 70 11.63 11.96 -24.58
CA ALA A 70 11.85 11.64 -23.18
C ALA A 70 10.78 10.71 -22.56
N GLU A 71 10.12 9.91 -23.37
CA GLU A 71 9.21 8.86 -22.92
C GLU A 71 9.99 7.72 -22.29
N LYS A 72 9.48 7.20 -21.17
CA LYS A 72 10.06 6.08 -20.46
C LYS A 72 9.18 4.84 -20.62
N LEU A 73 9.75 3.79 -21.21
CA LEU A 73 9.15 2.46 -21.22
C LEU A 73 9.80 1.61 -20.13
N GLU A 74 8.98 0.99 -19.29
CA GLU A 74 9.43 0.03 -18.31
C GLU A 74 8.69 -1.30 -18.48
N ILE A 75 9.45 -2.39 -18.52
CA ILE A 75 8.94 -3.75 -18.57
C ILE A 75 9.47 -4.45 -17.32
N SER A 76 8.59 -4.95 -16.49
CA SER A 76 8.97 -5.66 -15.27
C SER A 76 8.35 -7.05 -15.21
N PHE A 77 9.08 -7.97 -14.60
CA PHE A 77 8.62 -9.30 -14.26
C PHE A 77 8.89 -9.57 -12.79
N THR A 78 7.84 -9.96 -12.07
CA THR A 78 7.90 -10.25 -10.64
C THR A 78 7.54 -11.72 -10.39
N SER A 79 8.31 -12.37 -9.55
CA SER A 79 8.03 -13.73 -9.07
C SER A 79 8.13 -13.75 -7.55
N LYS A 80 7.07 -14.21 -6.88
CA LYS A 80 7.01 -14.30 -5.42
C LYS A 80 6.65 -15.72 -5.02
N ILE A 81 7.42 -16.25 -4.08
CA ILE A 81 7.16 -17.53 -3.42
C ILE A 81 7.12 -17.27 -1.92
N GLU A 82 6.05 -17.71 -1.27
CA GLU A 82 5.84 -17.51 0.16
C GLU A 82 5.35 -18.81 0.80
N ALA A 83 5.94 -19.19 1.95
CA ALA A 83 5.53 -20.33 2.75
C ALA A 83 4.57 -19.88 3.83
N LEU A 84 3.28 -20.05 3.62
CA LEU A 84 2.22 -19.70 4.57
C LEU A 84 2.04 -20.81 5.61
N ARG A 85 2.16 -20.47 6.87
CA ARG A 85 1.97 -21.41 7.96
C ARG A 85 0.47 -21.70 8.15
N LYS A 86 0.14 -22.98 8.24
CA LYS A 86 -1.20 -23.41 8.61
C LYS A 86 -1.45 -23.10 10.09
N ARG A 87 -2.66 -22.61 10.43
CA ARG A 87 -3.04 -22.33 11.82
C ARG A 87 -3.02 -23.62 12.64
N ASN A 88 -2.56 -23.55 13.89
CA ASN A 88 -2.49 -24.65 14.85
C ASN A 88 -1.65 -25.88 14.43
N THR A 89 -0.83 -25.76 13.40
CA THR A 89 0.09 -26.84 12.97
C THR A 89 1.47 -26.28 12.59
N SER A 90 2.45 -27.17 12.49
CA SER A 90 3.77 -26.81 11.95
C SER A 90 3.88 -27.00 10.42
N SER A 91 2.76 -27.24 9.73
CA SER A 91 2.77 -27.44 8.30
C SER A 91 2.68 -26.12 7.53
N TYR A 92 3.33 -26.08 6.37
CA TYR A 92 3.36 -24.92 5.48
C TYR A 92 2.74 -25.27 4.13
N ARG A 93 2.15 -24.27 3.48
CA ARG A 93 1.72 -24.34 2.08
C ARG A 93 2.31 -23.17 1.31
N THR A 94 2.62 -23.42 0.06
CA THR A 94 3.27 -22.42 -0.80
C THR A 94 2.23 -21.53 -1.47
N ILE A 95 2.47 -20.22 -1.41
CA ILE A 95 1.86 -19.22 -2.28
C ILE A 95 2.85 -18.97 -3.42
N LEU A 96 2.35 -18.95 -4.64
CA LEU A 96 3.11 -18.56 -5.83
C LEU A 96 2.40 -17.41 -6.50
N GLU A 97 3.13 -16.32 -6.76
CA GLU A 97 2.66 -15.21 -7.57
C GLU A 97 3.65 -14.93 -8.71
N LEU A 98 3.13 -14.80 -9.92
CA LEU A 98 3.88 -14.44 -11.10
C LEU A 98 3.22 -13.24 -11.76
N GLY A 99 3.97 -12.18 -11.96
CA GLY A 99 3.47 -10.92 -12.52
C GLY A 99 4.33 -10.43 -13.67
N GLY A 100 3.69 -9.85 -14.68
CA GLY A 100 4.33 -9.09 -15.74
C GLY A 100 3.65 -7.73 -15.87
N GLN A 101 4.42 -6.66 -16.02
CA GLN A 101 3.89 -5.30 -16.18
C GLN A 101 4.67 -4.55 -17.26
N LEU A 102 3.94 -3.79 -18.05
CA LEU A 102 4.45 -2.84 -19.03
C LEU A 102 3.90 -1.47 -18.67
N THR A 103 4.80 -0.49 -18.52
CA THR A 103 4.45 0.89 -18.18
C THR A 103 5.10 1.84 -19.16
N LEU A 104 4.30 2.70 -19.77
CA LEU A 104 4.75 3.79 -20.64
C LEU A 104 4.46 5.12 -19.94
N GLU A 105 5.52 5.84 -19.59
CA GLU A 105 5.44 7.19 -19.01
C GLU A 105 5.73 8.21 -20.11
N LEU A 106 4.81 9.15 -20.31
CA LEU A 106 4.90 10.23 -21.25
C LEU A 106 5.06 11.56 -20.52
N PRO A 107 5.98 12.43 -20.91
CA PRO A 107 6.09 13.76 -20.32
C PRO A 107 4.89 14.62 -20.71
N GLY A 108 4.32 15.33 -19.73
CA GLY A 108 3.14 16.17 -19.93
C GLY A 108 1.81 15.44 -19.77
N LEU A 109 0.72 16.16 -19.98
CA LEU A 109 -0.63 15.63 -20.00
C LEU A 109 -1.07 15.40 -21.46
N LEU A 110 -1.62 14.22 -21.76
CA LEU A 110 -2.18 13.92 -23.10
C LEU A 110 -3.49 14.65 -23.37
N LEU A 111 -4.13 15.21 -22.35
CA LEU A 111 -5.32 16.04 -22.55
C LEU A 111 -4.95 17.43 -23.06
N PRO A 112 -5.76 18.02 -23.93
CA PRO A 112 -5.57 19.39 -24.42
C PRO A 112 -5.93 20.43 -23.35
N LEU A 113 -5.50 20.23 -22.12
CA LEU A 113 -5.63 21.23 -21.06
C LEU A 113 -4.53 22.29 -21.22
N PRO A 114 -4.90 23.54 -21.40
CA PRO A 114 -3.93 24.57 -21.68
C PRO A 114 -3.30 25.06 -20.40
N SER A 115 -2.07 24.84 -20.16
CA SER A 115 -1.22 25.93 -19.73
C SER A 115 0.22 25.49 -19.59
N ARG A 116 1.07 26.11 -20.37
CA ARG A 116 2.51 26.12 -20.15
C ARG A 116 2.84 26.44 -18.69
N ARG A 117 2.04 27.26 -18.02
CA ARG A 117 2.17 27.58 -16.57
C ARG A 117 1.96 26.35 -15.68
N PHE A 118 0.92 25.56 -15.92
CA PHE A 118 0.69 24.33 -15.12
C PHE A 118 1.88 23.35 -15.27
N ALA A 119 2.31 23.09 -16.50
CA ALA A 119 3.43 22.19 -16.78
C ALA A 119 4.76 22.70 -16.19
N GLN A 120 4.99 24.01 -16.19
CA GLN A 120 6.22 24.63 -15.68
C GLN A 120 6.37 24.47 -14.16
N TYR A 121 5.27 24.48 -13.39
CA TYR A 121 5.29 24.42 -11.93
C TYR A 121 4.99 23.03 -11.37
N THR A 122 4.50 22.09 -12.16
CA THR A 122 4.01 20.81 -11.65
C THR A 122 4.62 19.58 -12.29
N HIS A 123 5.41 19.72 -13.36
CA HIS A 123 6.04 18.59 -14.07
C HIS A 123 5.10 17.40 -14.28
N PRO A 124 3.97 17.58 -14.98
CA PRO A 124 2.97 16.55 -15.11
C PRO A 124 3.48 15.40 -15.99
N GLN A 125 3.00 14.21 -15.71
CA GLN A 125 3.29 12.98 -16.46
C GLN A 125 2.00 12.23 -16.74
N THR A 126 1.94 11.57 -17.89
CA THR A 126 0.90 10.62 -18.24
C THR A 126 1.47 9.21 -18.20
N MET A 127 0.79 8.28 -17.57
CA MET A 127 1.20 6.90 -17.46
C MET A 127 0.13 5.98 -18.05
N ILE A 128 0.56 5.06 -18.92
CA ILE A 128 -0.26 3.98 -19.46
C ILE A 128 0.36 2.67 -18.97
N SER A 129 -0.43 1.81 -18.36
CA SER A 129 0.04 0.56 -17.81
C SER A 129 -0.80 -0.62 -18.28
N LEU A 130 -0.14 -1.73 -18.52
CA LEU A 130 -0.72 -3.04 -18.75
C LEU A 130 -0.05 -4.01 -17.80
N ALA A 131 -0.83 -4.86 -17.10
CA ALA A 131 -0.27 -5.84 -16.21
C ALA A 131 -1.07 -7.15 -16.26
N TYR A 132 -0.40 -8.22 -15.99
CA TYR A 132 -1.00 -9.54 -15.81
C TYR A 132 -0.36 -10.21 -14.61
N ASN A 133 -1.20 -10.71 -13.68
CA ASN A 133 -0.76 -11.39 -12.47
C ASN A 133 -1.48 -12.74 -12.35
N TYR A 134 -0.69 -13.79 -12.11
CA TYR A 134 -1.16 -15.11 -11.73
C TYR A 134 -0.85 -15.35 -10.26
N GLN A 135 -1.86 -15.71 -9.46
CA GLN A 135 -1.71 -15.99 -8.04
C GLN A 135 -2.29 -17.36 -7.72
N ARG A 136 -1.46 -18.24 -7.14
CA ARG A 136 -1.88 -19.52 -6.59
C ARG A 136 -1.68 -19.52 -5.08
N ARG A 137 -2.78 -19.59 -4.36
CA ARG A 137 -2.83 -19.73 -2.90
C ARG A 137 -3.38 -21.10 -2.52
N PRO A 138 -3.23 -21.54 -1.24
CA PRO A 138 -3.80 -22.81 -0.79
C PRO A 138 -5.32 -22.93 -0.98
N ASP A 139 -6.03 -21.81 -0.85
CA ASP A 139 -7.50 -21.75 -0.84
C ASP A 139 -8.09 -21.49 -2.23
N TYR A 140 -7.35 -20.79 -3.10
CA TYR A 140 -7.80 -20.42 -4.45
C TYR A 140 -6.64 -20.16 -5.43
N THR A 141 -6.96 -20.21 -6.71
CA THR A 141 -6.09 -19.79 -7.81
C THR A 141 -6.81 -18.78 -8.67
N ARG A 142 -6.15 -17.68 -9.01
CA ARG A 142 -6.75 -16.61 -9.81
C ARG A 142 -5.74 -15.93 -10.73
N THR A 143 -6.28 -15.22 -11.72
CA THR A 143 -5.54 -14.29 -12.57
C THR A 143 -6.16 -12.91 -12.51
N ILE A 144 -5.35 -11.88 -12.69
CA ILE A 144 -5.77 -10.49 -12.77
C ILE A 144 -5.09 -9.88 -13.98
N ALA A 145 -5.88 -9.44 -14.97
CA ALA A 145 -5.43 -8.66 -16.09
C ALA A 145 -5.83 -7.19 -15.85
N SER A 146 -4.88 -6.27 -15.95
CA SER A 146 -5.08 -4.86 -15.64
C SER A 146 -4.66 -3.98 -16.81
N ALA A 147 -5.43 -2.94 -17.08
CA ALA A 147 -5.08 -1.86 -17.99
C ALA A 147 -5.43 -0.53 -17.33
N GLY A 148 -4.48 0.39 -17.29
CA GLY A 148 -4.64 1.66 -16.57
C GLY A 148 -4.10 2.85 -17.36
N PHE A 149 -4.74 3.99 -17.13
CA PHE A 149 -4.36 5.29 -17.65
C PHE A 149 -4.43 6.31 -16.52
N SER A 150 -3.32 7.00 -16.25
CA SER A 150 -3.26 7.93 -15.13
C SER A 150 -2.42 9.17 -15.44
N TYR A 151 -2.71 10.23 -14.70
CA TYR A 151 -1.95 11.46 -14.66
C TYR A 151 -1.33 11.63 -13.29
N SER A 152 -0.08 12.08 -13.23
CA SER A 152 0.57 12.47 -11.98
C SER A 152 1.27 13.80 -12.13
N TRP A 153 1.29 14.58 -11.05
CA TRP A 153 2.02 15.85 -10.99
C TRP A 153 2.42 16.18 -9.56
N LYS A 154 3.49 16.92 -9.43
CA LYS A 154 4.01 17.38 -8.14
C LYS A 154 4.29 18.85 -8.20
N ASN A 155 3.77 19.63 -7.25
CA ASN A 155 4.05 21.05 -7.18
C ASN A 155 5.35 21.36 -6.39
N ASN A 156 5.79 22.61 -6.49
CA ASN A 156 7.02 23.07 -5.82
C ASN A 156 6.93 23.06 -4.28
N PHE A 157 5.72 22.97 -3.71
CA PHE A 157 5.49 22.86 -2.27
C PHE A 157 5.57 21.42 -1.75
N GLY A 158 5.89 20.44 -2.59
CA GLY A 158 6.00 19.03 -2.22
C GLY A 158 4.67 18.26 -2.26
N LEU A 159 3.57 18.88 -2.70
CA LEU A 159 2.28 18.22 -2.86
C LEU A 159 2.28 17.39 -4.14
N SER A 160 2.16 16.09 -4.01
CA SER A 160 2.03 15.12 -5.11
C SER A 160 0.57 14.73 -5.30
N GLN A 161 0.14 14.69 -6.56
CA GLN A 161 -1.23 14.36 -6.92
C GLN A 161 -1.22 13.35 -8.06
N ALA A 162 -2.17 12.42 -8.04
CA ALA A 162 -2.40 11.50 -9.13
C ALA A 162 -3.90 11.35 -9.37
N LEU A 163 -4.28 11.42 -10.63
CA LEU A 163 -5.63 11.16 -11.10
C LEU A 163 -5.59 9.98 -12.06
N THR A 164 -6.35 8.95 -11.76
CA THR A 164 -6.57 7.80 -12.64
C THR A 164 -8.00 7.89 -13.19
N PRO A 165 -8.22 8.45 -14.38
CA PRO A 165 -9.55 8.54 -14.96
C PRO A 165 -10.16 7.18 -15.24
N ALA A 166 -9.32 6.22 -15.65
CA ALA A 166 -9.77 4.88 -15.99
C ALA A 166 -8.68 3.84 -15.71
N GLU A 167 -9.05 2.84 -14.94
CA GLU A 167 -8.33 1.59 -14.76
C GLU A 167 -9.34 0.45 -14.82
N ALA A 168 -9.03 -0.61 -15.54
CA ALA A 168 -9.86 -1.80 -15.63
C ALA A 168 -9.04 -3.02 -15.17
N ASN A 169 -9.59 -3.77 -14.24
CA ASN A 169 -9.02 -5.01 -13.73
C ASN A 169 -10.03 -6.13 -13.97
N VAL A 170 -9.64 -7.14 -14.73
CA VAL A 170 -10.43 -8.35 -14.94
C VAL A 170 -9.87 -9.43 -14.02
N VAL A 171 -10.62 -9.75 -12.98
CA VAL A 171 -10.28 -10.81 -12.03
C VAL A 171 -10.97 -12.09 -12.50
N HIS A 172 -10.19 -13.13 -12.70
CA HIS A 172 -10.72 -14.44 -13.04
C HIS A 172 -10.29 -15.49 -12.02
N ILE A 173 -11.25 -16.10 -11.34
CA ILE A 173 -11.03 -17.18 -10.38
C ILE A 173 -10.99 -18.49 -11.14
N LEU A 174 -9.83 -19.14 -11.16
CA LEU A 174 -9.61 -20.41 -11.88
C LEU A 174 -10.05 -21.60 -11.04
N ASN A 175 -9.81 -21.55 -9.73
CA ASN A 175 -10.16 -22.62 -8.81
C ASN A 175 -10.36 -22.08 -7.39
N ILE A 176 -11.31 -22.68 -6.67
CA ILE A 176 -11.52 -22.47 -5.23
C ILE A 176 -11.62 -23.87 -4.59
N THR A 177 -10.92 -24.10 -3.48
CA THR A 177 -11.00 -25.38 -2.77
C THR A 177 -12.37 -25.54 -2.12
N GLU A 178 -12.88 -26.77 -2.04
CA GLU A 178 -14.23 -27.07 -1.56
C GLU A 178 -14.48 -26.57 -0.13
N ASN A 179 -13.52 -26.81 0.78
CA ASN A 179 -13.58 -26.33 2.16
C ASN A 179 -13.68 -24.81 2.26
N PHE A 180 -12.93 -24.09 1.40
CA PHE A 180 -12.99 -22.63 1.38
C PHE A 180 -14.28 -22.12 0.73
N ALA A 181 -14.75 -22.78 -0.33
CA ALA A 181 -16.02 -22.46 -0.99
C ALA A 181 -17.20 -22.59 -0.03
N GLU A 182 -17.23 -23.64 0.79
CA GLU A 182 -18.28 -23.85 1.79
C GLU A 182 -18.26 -22.75 2.86
N HIS A 183 -17.06 -22.40 3.37
CA HIS A 183 -16.90 -21.33 4.35
C HIS A 183 -17.39 -19.96 3.82
N ILE A 184 -17.05 -19.60 2.58
CA ILE A 184 -17.41 -18.29 2.01
C ILE A 184 -18.89 -18.22 1.57
N ARG A 185 -19.55 -19.35 1.25
CA ARG A 185 -20.99 -19.39 0.87
C ARG A 185 -21.90 -18.86 1.97
N GLN A 186 -21.55 -19.09 3.23
CA GLN A 186 -22.34 -18.67 4.39
C GLN A 186 -22.15 -17.19 4.73
N THR A 187 -21.28 -16.48 4.02
CA THR A 187 -20.92 -15.10 4.27
C THR A 187 -21.01 -14.26 2.99
N TYR A 188 -21.07 -12.94 3.12
CA TYR A 188 -20.92 -12.03 1.97
C TYR A 188 -19.56 -12.13 1.28
N LEU A 189 -18.59 -12.85 1.86
CA LEU A 189 -17.28 -13.10 1.24
C LEU A 189 -17.39 -13.85 -0.09
N GLY A 190 -18.42 -14.66 -0.31
CA GLY A 190 -18.66 -15.29 -1.61
C GLY A 190 -18.67 -14.28 -2.77
N TYR A 191 -19.24 -13.10 -2.56
CA TYR A 191 -19.25 -12.02 -3.55
C TYR A 191 -17.87 -11.33 -3.71
N SER A 192 -16.99 -11.45 -2.72
CA SER A 192 -15.62 -10.93 -2.81
C SER A 192 -14.69 -11.85 -3.62
N TYR A 193 -14.97 -13.15 -3.65
CA TYR A 193 -14.19 -14.19 -4.31
C TYR A 193 -14.86 -14.72 -5.59
N GLN A 194 -15.44 -13.86 -6.39
CA GLN A 194 -16.00 -14.20 -7.69
C GLN A 194 -15.17 -13.62 -8.84
N SER A 195 -15.28 -14.24 -10.02
CA SER A 195 -14.74 -13.62 -11.24
C SER A 195 -15.53 -12.36 -11.56
N GLN A 196 -14.86 -11.22 -11.77
CA GLN A 196 -15.52 -9.93 -11.91
C GLN A 196 -14.65 -8.90 -12.61
N ILE A 197 -15.27 -7.84 -13.09
CA ILE A 197 -14.62 -6.67 -13.66
C ILE A 197 -14.60 -5.56 -12.59
N ILE A 198 -13.45 -4.95 -12.36
CA ILE A 198 -13.28 -3.83 -11.43
C ILE A 198 -12.80 -2.62 -12.25
N THR A 199 -13.69 -1.68 -12.54
CA THR A 199 -13.29 -0.42 -13.20
C THR A 199 -13.16 0.67 -12.18
N VAL A 200 -12.03 1.36 -12.18
CA VAL A 200 -11.67 2.32 -11.14
C VAL A 200 -11.44 3.69 -11.75
N THR A 201 -12.03 4.70 -11.13
CA THR A 201 -11.60 6.11 -11.22
C THR A 201 -11.09 6.50 -9.85
N SER A 202 -9.86 7.00 -9.74
CA SER A 202 -9.27 7.34 -8.45
C SER A 202 -8.50 8.65 -8.45
N TYR A 203 -8.43 9.25 -7.26
CA TYR A 203 -7.60 10.42 -7.00
C TYR A 203 -6.78 10.20 -5.74
N SER A 204 -5.49 10.52 -5.83
CA SER A 204 -4.54 10.45 -4.72
C SER A 204 -3.92 11.82 -4.48
N LEU A 205 -3.80 12.19 -3.21
CA LEU A 205 -3.14 13.39 -2.76
C LEU A 205 -2.09 13.01 -1.69
N GLY A 206 -0.85 13.42 -1.90
CA GLY A 206 0.25 13.12 -0.98
C GLY A 206 1.10 14.35 -0.69
N TYR A 207 1.60 14.43 0.53
CA TYR A 207 2.57 15.42 0.97
C TYR A 207 3.58 14.75 1.89
N ALA A 208 4.84 15.11 1.76
CA ALA A 208 5.88 14.62 2.66
C ALA A 208 6.94 15.69 2.91
N LYS A 209 7.22 15.91 4.19
CA LYS A 209 8.31 16.73 4.68
C LYS A 209 9.07 15.94 5.75
N THR A 210 10.31 15.63 5.47
CA THR A 210 11.14 14.83 6.37
C THR A 210 11.63 15.69 7.54
N ALA A 211 11.64 15.13 8.74
CA ALA A 211 12.30 15.70 9.91
C ALA A 211 13.83 15.59 9.77
N THR A 212 14.54 16.62 10.21
CA THR A 212 16.02 16.67 10.31
C THR A 212 16.39 17.30 11.64
N THR A 213 17.65 17.23 12.03
CA THR A 213 18.12 17.89 13.27
C THR A 213 17.82 19.40 13.27
N ASP A 214 17.98 20.07 12.12
CA ASP A 214 17.68 21.51 11.98
C ASP A 214 16.18 21.82 11.93
N ARG A 215 15.37 20.85 11.53
CA ARG A 215 13.91 20.94 11.39
C ARG A 215 13.30 19.70 12.02
N PRO A 216 13.11 19.68 13.34
CA PRO A 216 12.79 18.45 14.07
C PRO A 216 11.40 17.87 13.76
N HIS A 217 10.53 18.61 13.09
CA HIS A 217 9.17 18.19 12.76
C HIS A 217 9.08 17.70 11.30
N GLY A 218 8.75 16.45 11.11
CA GLY A 218 8.40 15.83 9.84
C GLY A 218 6.91 15.46 9.80
N VAL A 219 6.30 15.65 8.66
CA VAL A 219 4.89 15.27 8.42
C VAL A 219 4.79 14.65 7.04
N ALA A 220 4.12 13.52 6.96
CA ALA A 220 3.68 13.02 5.67
C ALA A 220 2.22 12.59 5.77
N PHE A 221 1.45 12.84 4.73
CA PHE A 221 0.11 12.30 4.60
C PHE A 221 -0.15 11.80 3.18
N LYS A 222 -1.01 10.82 3.07
CA LYS A 222 -1.53 10.32 1.81
C LYS A 222 -3.03 10.10 1.96
N PHE A 223 -3.80 10.73 1.08
CA PHE A 223 -5.23 10.54 0.96
C PHE A 223 -5.54 9.90 -0.38
N ASN A 224 -6.40 8.90 -0.39
CA ASN A 224 -6.86 8.23 -1.60
C ASN A 224 -8.39 8.17 -1.59
N VAL A 225 -8.99 8.39 -2.76
CA VAL A 225 -10.40 8.10 -3.02
C VAL A 225 -10.52 7.31 -4.32
N GLU A 226 -11.35 6.30 -4.31
CA GLU A 226 -11.55 5.37 -5.41
C GLU A 226 -13.05 5.13 -5.60
N LEU A 227 -13.52 5.30 -6.83
CA LEU A 227 -14.87 5.05 -7.27
C LEU A 227 -14.85 3.94 -8.32
N SER A 228 -15.66 2.92 -8.14
CA SER A 228 -15.71 1.78 -9.07
C SER A 228 -17.10 1.58 -9.65
N GLY A 229 -17.15 1.18 -10.93
CA GLY A 229 -18.34 0.64 -11.61
C GLY A 229 -19.42 1.64 -11.98
N ASN A 230 -19.32 2.94 -11.64
CA ASN A 230 -20.40 3.90 -11.85
C ASN A 230 -20.72 4.13 -13.32
N THR A 231 -19.71 4.27 -14.15
CA THR A 231 -19.88 4.42 -15.61
C THR A 231 -20.51 3.15 -16.22
N LEU A 232 -20.02 1.97 -15.83
CA LEU A 232 -20.54 0.70 -16.30
C LEU A 232 -22.00 0.50 -15.88
N TYR A 233 -22.35 0.86 -14.64
CA TYR A 233 -23.72 0.76 -14.16
C TYR A 233 -24.69 1.64 -14.93
N GLY A 234 -24.30 2.88 -15.23
CA GLY A 234 -25.09 3.79 -16.06
C GLY A 234 -25.41 3.20 -17.44
N PHE A 235 -24.39 2.67 -18.12
CA PHE A 235 -24.55 2.02 -19.43
C PHE A 235 -25.35 0.71 -19.34
N SER A 236 -25.03 -0.15 -18.39
CA SER A 236 -25.68 -1.47 -18.25
C SER A 236 -27.18 -1.35 -17.92
N LYS A 237 -27.55 -0.38 -17.09
CA LYS A 237 -28.97 -0.12 -16.77
C LYS A 237 -29.79 0.23 -18.01
N TRP A 238 -29.16 0.82 -19.00
CA TRP A 238 -29.83 1.20 -20.26
C TRP A 238 -29.83 0.08 -21.30
N LEU A 239 -28.77 -0.80 -21.30
CA LEU A 239 -28.53 -1.78 -22.36
C LEU A 239 -28.92 -3.22 -22.00
N SER A 240 -29.00 -3.59 -20.71
CA SER A 240 -29.16 -4.97 -20.28
C SER A 240 -30.12 -5.12 -19.09
N LYS A 241 -30.46 -6.37 -18.78
CA LYS A 241 -31.22 -6.75 -17.57
C LYS A 241 -30.23 -7.37 -16.55
N PRO A 242 -30.48 -7.23 -15.23
CA PRO A 242 -29.69 -7.89 -14.24
C PRO A 242 -29.87 -9.42 -14.32
N ASN A 243 -28.82 -10.15 -13.88
CA ASN A 243 -28.84 -11.60 -13.77
C ASN A 243 -29.74 -12.06 -12.58
N GLU A 244 -29.81 -13.38 -12.32
CA GLU A 244 -30.59 -13.97 -11.24
C GLU A 244 -30.18 -13.46 -9.84
N ASN A 245 -28.93 -13.04 -9.65
CA ASN A 245 -28.42 -12.44 -8.43
C ASN A 245 -28.69 -10.93 -8.31
N GLY A 246 -29.38 -10.34 -9.29
CA GLY A 246 -29.68 -8.91 -9.35
C GLY A 246 -28.49 -8.04 -9.76
N GLN A 247 -27.44 -8.61 -10.38
CA GLN A 247 -26.24 -7.93 -10.82
C GLN A 247 -26.25 -7.74 -12.34
N TYR A 248 -25.85 -6.55 -12.80
CA TYR A 248 -25.57 -6.31 -14.22
C TYR A 248 -24.20 -6.89 -14.56
N GLU A 249 -24.10 -7.43 -15.77
CA GLU A 249 -22.91 -8.09 -16.29
C GLU A 249 -22.43 -7.45 -17.59
N ILE A 250 -21.12 -7.53 -17.84
CA ILE A 250 -20.47 -7.20 -19.11
C ILE A 250 -19.67 -8.41 -19.53
N ALA A 251 -19.92 -8.89 -20.77
CA ALA A 251 -19.30 -10.10 -21.31
C ALA A 251 -19.45 -11.32 -20.38
N GLY A 252 -20.60 -11.46 -19.67
CA GLY A 252 -20.87 -12.56 -18.76
C GLY A 252 -20.15 -12.49 -17.40
N LEU A 253 -19.53 -11.35 -17.09
CA LEU A 253 -18.90 -11.11 -15.79
C LEU A 253 -19.60 -9.95 -15.08
N PRO A 254 -19.96 -10.11 -13.77
CA PRO A 254 -20.44 -9.00 -12.98
C PRO A 254 -19.33 -7.98 -12.77
N PHE A 255 -19.68 -6.71 -12.60
CA PHE A 255 -18.71 -5.68 -12.27
C PHE A 255 -18.93 -5.14 -10.86
N SER A 256 -17.82 -4.78 -10.23
CA SER A 256 -17.84 -4.21 -8.88
C SER A 256 -18.27 -2.76 -8.89
N GLN A 257 -19.12 -2.39 -7.90
CA GLN A 257 -19.53 -1.02 -7.69
C GLN A 257 -19.37 -0.64 -6.20
N TYR A 258 -18.43 0.29 -5.94
CA TYR A 258 -18.09 0.71 -4.58
C TYR A 258 -17.45 2.09 -4.57
N VAL A 259 -17.43 2.71 -3.40
CA VAL A 259 -16.53 3.80 -3.04
C VAL A 259 -15.56 3.32 -1.97
N ARG A 260 -14.28 3.64 -2.12
CA ARG A 260 -13.24 3.35 -1.13
C ARG A 260 -12.42 4.61 -0.91
N THR A 261 -12.20 4.93 0.35
CA THR A 261 -11.33 6.04 0.73
C THR A 261 -10.42 5.63 1.88
N ASP A 262 -9.21 6.16 1.90
CA ASP A 262 -8.28 5.99 3.00
C ASP A 262 -7.37 7.19 3.16
N ILE A 263 -6.96 7.42 4.40
CA ILE A 263 -5.98 8.42 4.80
C ILE A 263 -4.90 7.75 5.65
N ASN A 264 -3.66 8.07 5.34
CA ASN A 264 -2.49 7.65 6.10
C ASN A 264 -1.67 8.90 6.45
N THR A 265 -1.52 9.19 7.72
CA THR A 265 -0.76 10.33 8.20
C THR A 265 0.35 9.87 9.11
N THR A 266 1.57 10.32 8.86
CA THR A 266 2.72 10.09 9.72
C THR A 266 3.27 11.41 10.21
N TYR A 267 3.70 11.42 11.48
CA TYR A 267 4.39 12.53 12.10
C TYR A 267 5.67 12.01 12.73
N SER A 268 6.77 12.70 12.53
CA SER A 268 8.06 12.38 13.14
C SER A 268 8.64 13.59 13.83
N TYR A 269 9.16 13.37 15.03
CA TYR A 269 9.82 14.40 15.84
C TYR A 269 11.22 13.94 16.24
N VAL A 270 12.23 14.62 15.73
CA VAL A 270 13.64 14.41 16.12
C VAL A 270 13.86 15.15 17.45
N MET A 271 14.00 14.38 18.53
CA MET A 271 14.14 14.92 19.91
C MET A 271 15.59 15.30 20.22
N ALA A 272 16.54 14.47 19.79
CA ALA A 272 17.97 14.65 19.94
C ALA A 272 18.68 13.86 18.84
N ASP A 273 20.01 14.02 18.72
CA ASP A 273 20.78 13.20 17.80
C ASP A 273 20.58 11.70 18.07
N GLY A 274 20.11 11.00 17.06
CA GLY A 274 19.79 9.58 17.12
C GLY A 274 18.51 9.22 17.88
N GLN A 275 17.67 10.19 18.28
CA GLN A 275 16.39 9.94 18.95
C GLN A 275 15.23 10.52 18.14
N THR A 276 14.26 9.68 17.80
CA THR A 276 13.09 10.08 17.02
C THR A 276 11.82 9.45 17.60
N LEU A 277 10.80 10.27 17.80
CA LEU A 277 9.44 9.81 18.04
C LEU A 277 8.67 9.82 16.71
N ALA A 278 8.20 8.67 16.29
CA ALA A 278 7.39 8.51 15.09
C ALA A 278 5.96 8.09 15.46
N MET A 279 4.98 8.68 14.81
CA MET A 279 3.56 8.40 15.01
C MET A 279 2.90 8.19 13.66
N ARG A 280 1.90 7.31 13.60
CA ARG A 280 1.09 7.09 12.41
C ARG A 280 -0.38 6.95 12.80
N LEU A 281 -1.24 7.52 11.97
CA LEU A 281 -2.69 7.32 12.00
C LEU A 281 -3.12 6.86 10.60
N TYR A 282 -3.88 5.78 10.57
CA TYR A 282 -4.48 5.27 9.35
C TYR A 282 -5.98 5.10 9.56
N GLY A 283 -6.77 5.55 8.61
CA GLY A 283 -8.21 5.32 8.55
C GLY A 283 -8.61 4.98 7.13
N GLY A 284 -9.45 3.96 6.95
CA GLY A 284 -9.96 3.58 5.64
C GLY A 284 -11.35 2.99 5.74
N ILE A 285 -12.16 3.25 4.72
CA ILE A 285 -13.51 2.70 4.56
C ILE A 285 -13.78 2.38 3.10
N GLY A 286 -14.42 1.26 2.84
CA GLY A 286 -14.90 0.87 1.54
C GLY A 286 -16.37 0.44 1.61
N VAL A 287 -17.22 1.07 0.82
CA VAL A 287 -18.67 0.86 0.83
C VAL A 287 -19.12 0.30 -0.51
N PRO A 288 -19.52 -0.99 -0.58
CA PRO A 288 -20.14 -1.54 -1.77
C PRO A 288 -21.60 -1.05 -1.87
N TYR A 289 -22.05 -0.79 -3.11
CA TYR A 289 -23.44 -0.36 -3.35
C TYR A 289 -23.94 -0.83 -4.71
N LEU A 290 -25.26 -0.72 -4.91
CA LEU A 290 -25.98 -1.07 -6.16
C LEU A 290 -25.58 -2.45 -6.72
N ASN A 291 -24.67 -2.50 -7.71
CA ASN A 291 -24.26 -3.75 -8.36
C ASN A 291 -23.41 -4.68 -7.47
N SER A 292 -22.91 -4.19 -6.34
CA SER A 292 -22.05 -4.97 -5.45
C SER A 292 -22.67 -5.16 -4.06
N LYS A 293 -22.64 -6.39 -3.58
CA LYS A 293 -23.04 -6.75 -2.21
C LYS A 293 -21.87 -6.74 -1.22
N ALA A 294 -20.65 -6.91 -1.71
CA ALA A 294 -19.40 -6.86 -0.95
C ALA A 294 -18.29 -6.19 -1.79
N LEU A 295 -17.26 -5.70 -1.11
CA LEU A 295 -16.03 -5.25 -1.79
C LEU A 295 -15.32 -6.44 -2.42
N PRO A 296 -14.69 -6.26 -3.61
CA PRO A 296 -13.74 -7.23 -4.13
C PRO A 296 -12.64 -7.52 -3.11
N PHE A 297 -12.16 -8.75 -3.07
CA PHE A 297 -11.12 -9.15 -2.11
C PHE A 297 -9.88 -8.23 -2.17
N GLU A 298 -9.49 -7.80 -3.36
CA GLU A 298 -8.33 -6.91 -3.62
C GLU A 298 -8.48 -5.53 -2.99
N LYS A 299 -9.71 -5.13 -2.70
CA LYS A 299 -10.06 -3.79 -2.20
C LYS A 299 -10.42 -3.78 -0.71
N ARG A 300 -10.50 -4.96 -0.09
CA ARG A 300 -10.73 -5.09 1.36
C ARG A 300 -9.49 -4.72 2.16
N PHE A 301 -9.70 -4.31 3.39
CA PHE A 301 -8.63 -4.00 4.33
C PHE A 301 -8.19 -5.24 5.11
N PHE A 302 -6.92 -5.26 5.49
CA PHE A 302 -6.30 -6.28 6.33
C PHE A 302 -5.57 -5.61 7.49
N GLU A 303 -5.40 -6.36 8.59
CA GLU A 303 -4.67 -5.86 9.75
C GLU A 303 -3.71 -6.93 10.30
N GLY A 304 -2.68 -6.44 11.06
CA GLY A 304 -1.57 -7.22 11.58
C GLY A 304 -0.35 -7.26 10.66
N GLY A 305 0.74 -7.79 11.19
CA GLY A 305 2.02 -7.90 10.48
C GLY A 305 3.01 -6.78 10.79
N ALA A 306 4.17 -6.86 10.15
CA ALA A 306 5.33 -6.03 10.45
C ALA A 306 5.12 -4.50 10.28
N ASN A 307 4.11 -4.06 9.52
CA ASN A 307 3.84 -2.64 9.24
C ASN A 307 2.46 -2.17 9.75
N GLY A 308 1.77 -3.01 10.51
CA GLY A 308 0.48 -2.72 11.13
C GLY A 308 0.54 -2.87 12.65
N VAL A 309 -0.45 -3.53 13.24
CA VAL A 309 -0.45 -3.90 14.66
C VAL A 309 0.46 -5.11 14.86
N ARG A 310 1.71 -4.88 15.28
CA ARG A 310 2.81 -5.86 15.27
C ARG A 310 2.69 -7.00 16.29
N ALA A 311 1.73 -6.96 17.19
CA ALA A 311 1.45 -8.09 18.09
C ALA A 311 0.67 -9.24 17.41
N TRP A 312 0.24 -9.07 16.15
CA TRP A 312 -0.45 -10.08 15.33
C TRP A 312 0.31 -10.36 14.05
N ASN A 313 0.22 -11.59 13.57
CA ASN A 313 0.72 -11.93 12.24
C ASN A 313 -0.09 -11.23 11.15
N ALA A 314 0.47 -11.16 9.94
CA ALA A 314 -0.20 -10.53 8.80
C ALA A 314 -1.56 -11.21 8.53
N ARG A 315 -2.62 -10.38 8.35
CA ARG A 315 -4.00 -10.82 8.09
C ARG A 315 -4.60 -11.70 9.18
N ASP A 316 -4.14 -11.55 10.42
CA ASP A 316 -4.59 -12.38 11.53
C ASP A 316 -5.39 -11.60 12.58
N LEU A 317 -5.50 -10.29 12.47
CA LEU A 317 -6.28 -9.44 13.36
C LEU A 317 -7.66 -9.12 12.78
N GLY A 318 -8.69 -9.17 13.63
CA GLY A 318 -10.07 -8.80 13.31
C GLY A 318 -10.84 -9.87 12.52
N PRO A 319 -11.99 -9.53 11.93
CA PRO A 319 -12.73 -8.27 12.09
C PRO A 319 -13.41 -8.12 13.45
N GLY A 320 -13.34 -6.93 14.04
CA GLY A 320 -13.94 -6.62 15.35
C GLY A 320 -13.53 -7.56 16.45
N ALA A 321 -14.49 -8.03 17.23
CA ALA A 321 -14.34 -9.04 18.28
C ALA A 321 -14.68 -10.47 17.79
N TYR A 322 -14.76 -10.69 16.48
CA TYR A 322 -15.07 -12.01 15.92
C TYR A 322 -14.00 -13.05 16.25
N THR A 323 -14.43 -14.13 16.84
CA THR A 323 -13.58 -15.25 17.23
C THR A 323 -13.25 -16.12 16.00
N LYS A 324 -11.96 -16.34 15.77
CA LYS A 324 -11.40 -16.94 14.55
C LYS A 324 -11.35 -18.45 14.65
N ASP A 325 -12.38 -19.13 14.38
CA ASP A 325 -12.38 -20.56 14.61
C ASP A 325 -12.15 -21.46 13.39
N GLN A 326 -12.35 -20.99 12.17
CA GLN A 326 -12.48 -21.92 11.06
C GLN A 326 -11.57 -21.76 9.84
N LEU A 327 -10.86 -20.64 9.68
CA LEU A 327 -9.95 -20.51 8.56
C LEU A 327 -8.65 -21.26 8.78
N THR A 328 -8.35 -22.20 7.90
CA THR A 328 -7.09 -22.96 7.92
C THR A 328 -5.84 -22.08 7.82
N TYR A 329 -5.98 -20.95 7.12
CA TYR A 329 -4.91 -19.96 6.93
C TYR A 329 -5.37 -18.56 7.35
N PRO A 330 -4.47 -17.71 7.90
CA PRO A 330 -4.80 -16.32 8.21
C PRO A 330 -5.24 -15.56 6.96
N ASN A 331 -6.48 -15.06 6.94
CA ASN A 331 -7.03 -14.30 5.82
C ASN A 331 -8.20 -13.41 6.24
N GLN A 332 -8.07 -12.77 7.41
CA GLN A 332 -9.08 -11.86 7.93
C GLN A 332 -9.16 -10.58 7.10
N THR A 333 -10.37 -10.15 6.78
CA THR A 333 -10.63 -8.98 5.94
C THR A 333 -11.76 -8.14 6.49
N GLY A 334 -11.70 -6.82 6.28
CA GLY A 334 -12.73 -5.86 6.67
C GLY A 334 -13.03 -4.83 5.58
N ASP A 335 -14.12 -4.12 5.79
CA ASP A 335 -14.55 -2.99 4.96
C ASP A 335 -14.10 -1.65 5.55
N ILE A 336 -13.82 -1.63 6.86
CA ILE A 336 -13.28 -0.50 7.62
C ILE A 336 -11.95 -0.92 8.24
N LYS A 337 -10.99 -0.01 8.31
CA LYS A 337 -9.73 -0.16 9.04
C LYS A 337 -9.43 1.13 9.80
N LEU A 338 -9.08 1.00 11.07
CA LEU A 338 -8.51 2.07 11.89
C LEU A 338 -7.23 1.56 12.53
N GLU A 339 -6.17 2.36 12.48
CA GLU A 339 -4.86 1.99 13.02
C GLU A 339 -4.13 3.22 13.55
N ALA A 340 -3.48 3.08 14.69
CA ALA A 340 -2.62 4.08 15.31
C ALA A 340 -1.33 3.42 15.81
N ASN A 341 -0.19 4.00 15.50
CA ASN A 341 1.12 3.48 15.88
C ASN A 341 1.94 4.61 16.50
N ILE A 342 2.67 4.31 17.56
CA ILE A 342 3.65 5.19 18.19
C ILE A 342 4.94 4.40 18.36
N GLU A 343 6.06 4.94 17.89
CA GLU A 343 7.36 4.30 17.98
C GLU A 343 8.43 5.30 18.41
N PHE A 344 9.09 5.03 19.51
CA PHE A 344 10.29 5.73 19.94
C PHE A 344 11.52 4.97 19.44
N ARG A 345 12.36 5.63 18.66
CA ARG A 345 13.60 5.13 18.07
C ARG A 345 14.78 5.80 18.76
N SER A 346 15.79 5.04 19.12
CA SER A 346 17.02 5.57 19.72
C SER A 346 18.23 4.84 19.18
N HIS A 347 19.25 5.60 18.79
CA HIS A 347 20.56 5.05 18.47
C HIS A 347 21.17 4.38 19.70
N LEU A 348 21.76 3.20 19.54
CA LEU A 348 22.43 2.46 20.60
C LEU A 348 23.94 2.60 20.49
N PHE A 349 24.51 1.90 19.57
CA PHE A 349 25.94 1.90 19.26
C PHE A 349 26.19 1.46 17.83
N TRP A 350 27.28 1.91 17.24
CA TRP A 350 27.69 1.63 15.87
C TRP A 350 26.56 1.94 14.88
N LYS A 351 25.90 0.95 14.28
CA LYS A 351 24.77 1.07 13.35
C LYS A 351 23.47 0.47 13.93
N PHE A 352 23.48 0.14 15.22
CA PHE A 352 22.29 -0.40 15.86
C PHE A 352 21.43 0.70 16.46
N GLU A 353 20.13 0.57 16.25
CA GLU A 353 19.09 1.40 16.82
C GLU A 353 18.07 0.51 17.56
N SER A 354 17.58 0.95 18.71
CA SER A 354 16.43 0.34 19.39
C SER A 354 15.14 1.03 18.99
N ALA A 355 14.04 0.31 19.07
CA ALA A 355 12.70 0.86 19.00
C ALA A 355 11.82 0.30 20.10
N LEU A 356 11.02 1.15 20.72
CA LEU A 356 9.91 0.78 21.58
C LEU A 356 8.63 1.26 20.93
N PHE A 357 7.60 0.43 20.93
CA PHE A 357 6.39 0.78 20.21
C PHE A 357 5.12 0.34 20.91
N VAL A 358 4.03 1.07 20.61
CA VAL A 358 2.66 0.71 20.91
C VAL A 358 1.86 0.86 19.64
N ASP A 359 1.14 -0.19 19.27
CA ASP A 359 0.27 -0.26 18.11
C ASP A 359 -1.16 -0.53 18.57
N ALA A 360 -2.12 0.17 17.97
CA ALA A 360 -3.54 -0.02 18.23
C ALA A 360 -4.31 -0.01 16.91
N GLY A 361 -5.30 -0.87 16.76
CA GLY A 361 -6.12 -0.89 15.55
C GLY A 361 -6.98 -2.13 15.43
N ASN A 362 -7.83 -2.13 14.40
CA ASN A 362 -8.61 -3.28 13.98
C ASN A 362 -9.20 -3.04 12.59
N ILE A 363 -9.83 -4.08 12.04
CA ILE A 363 -10.69 -4.02 10.87
C ILE A 363 -12.12 -4.40 11.27
N TRP A 364 -13.11 -3.94 10.53
CA TRP A 364 -14.53 -4.28 10.74
C TRP A 364 -15.22 -4.47 9.40
N ILE A 365 -16.35 -5.18 9.43
CA ILE A 365 -17.30 -5.24 8.33
C ILE A 365 -18.39 -4.18 8.52
N LEU A 366 -18.94 -3.68 7.41
CA LEU A 366 -20.00 -2.67 7.44
C LEU A 366 -21.37 -3.27 7.73
N ARG A 367 -21.61 -4.50 7.24
CA ARG A 367 -22.89 -5.18 7.39
C ARG A 367 -22.80 -6.25 8.46
N GLU A 368 -23.77 -6.25 9.36
CA GLU A 368 -23.91 -7.32 10.33
C GLU A 368 -24.12 -8.66 9.63
N GLU A 369 -23.33 -9.66 10.02
CA GLU A 369 -23.43 -11.04 9.53
C GLU A 369 -23.66 -11.98 10.71
N THR A 370 -24.74 -12.78 10.64
CA THR A 370 -25.08 -13.77 11.68
C THR A 370 -23.98 -14.83 11.84
N SER A 371 -23.26 -15.13 10.76
CA SER A 371 -22.14 -16.07 10.76
C SER A 371 -20.85 -15.52 11.37
N ARG A 372 -20.76 -14.20 11.61
CA ARG A 372 -19.59 -13.53 12.19
C ARG A 372 -20.02 -12.51 13.25
N PRO A 373 -20.54 -12.96 14.39
CA PRO A 373 -20.98 -12.08 15.46
C PRO A 373 -19.83 -11.25 16.01
N GLY A 374 -20.06 -9.95 16.25
CA GLY A 374 -19.04 -9.01 16.72
C GLY A 374 -18.04 -8.53 15.68
N ALA A 375 -18.19 -8.90 14.39
CA ALA A 375 -17.34 -8.45 13.32
C ALA A 375 -17.71 -7.06 12.79
N ASP A 376 -18.93 -6.61 13.01
CA ASP A 376 -19.50 -5.38 12.48
C ASP A 376 -19.06 -4.13 13.27
N PHE A 377 -18.94 -3.00 12.55
CA PHE A 377 -18.60 -1.72 13.14
C PHE A 377 -19.83 -1.08 13.80
N LYS A 378 -19.75 -0.87 15.11
CA LYS A 378 -20.75 -0.12 15.89
C LYS A 378 -20.07 1.01 16.63
N VAL A 379 -20.52 2.24 16.42
CA VAL A 379 -19.95 3.44 17.08
C VAL A 379 -19.97 3.33 18.60
N SER A 380 -20.97 2.63 19.17
CA SER A 380 -21.10 2.43 20.62
C SER A 380 -20.08 1.46 21.23
N SER A 381 -19.50 0.56 20.44
CA SER A 381 -18.65 -0.53 20.97
C SER A 381 -17.30 -0.66 20.26
N PHE A 382 -17.01 0.10 19.20
CA PHE A 382 -15.77 -0.08 18.43
C PHE A 382 -14.50 0.12 19.26
N ILE A 383 -14.52 1.01 20.28
CA ILE A 383 -13.39 1.24 21.17
C ILE A 383 -13.02 -0.03 21.94
N GLN A 384 -14.01 -0.81 22.38
CA GLN A 384 -13.78 -2.09 23.07
C GLN A 384 -13.26 -3.17 22.12
N GLN A 385 -13.41 -2.97 20.82
CA GLN A 385 -12.93 -3.88 19.77
C GLN A 385 -11.58 -3.46 19.21
N VAL A 386 -10.96 -2.39 19.72
CA VAL A 386 -9.60 -1.99 19.31
C VAL A 386 -8.59 -2.93 19.95
N ALA A 387 -7.83 -3.64 19.13
CA ALA A 387 -6.69 -4.43 19.56
C ALA A 387 -5.51 -3.52 19.90
N ILE A 388 -4.81 -3.81 20.98
CA ILE A 388 -3.63 -3.05 21.42
C ILE A 388 -2.45 -4.01 21.62
N GLY A 389 -1.32 -3.66 21.02
CA GLY A 389 -0.08 -4.37 21.19
C GLY A 389 1.07 -3.42 21.54
N TYR A 390 2.08 -3.92 22.20
CA TYR A 390 3.31 -3.20 22.47
C TYR A 390 4.51 -4.09 22.21
N GLY A 391 5.69 -3.49 22.13
CA GLY A 391 6.87 -4.30 21.87
C GLY A 391 8.14 -3.50 21.76
N ALA A 392 9.19 -4.25 21.46
CA ALA A 392 10.51 -3.73 21.23
C ALA A 392 11.09 -4.26 19.92
N GLY A 393 11.98 -3.50 19.33
CA GLY A 393 12.65 -3.90 18.13
C GLY A 393 14.10 -3.44 18.04
N LEU A 394 14.87 -4.17 17.27
CA LEU A 394 16.25 -3.86 16.93
C LEU A 394 16.34 -3.49 15.44
N ARG A 395 17.10 -2.44 15.13
CA ARG A 395 17.35 -1.96 13.78
C ARG A 395 18.86 -2.02 13.53
N LEU A 396 19.24 -2.46 12.34
CA LEU A 396 20.61 -2.36 11.82
C LEU A 396 20.59 -1.43 10.63
N ASN A 397 21.02 -0.19 10.82
CA ASN A 397 21.04 0.86 9.81
C ASN A 397 22.37 0.84 9.06
N LEU A 398 22.38 0.27 7.87
CA LEU A 398 23.56 0.17 7.00
C LEU A 398 23.75 1.40 6.08
N GLY A 399 22.88 2.40 6.19
CA GLY A 399 22.88 3.61 5.38
C GLY A 399 22.09 3.49 4.08
N PHE A 400 22.28 2.42 3.32
CA PHE A 400 21.55 2.15 2.08
C PHE A 400 20.30 1.26 2.30
N PHE A 401 20.23 0.53 3.41
CA PHE A 401 19.01 -0.13 3.89
C PHE A 401 19.06 -0.36 5.40
N ILE A 402 17.91 -0.58 5.99
CA ILE A 402 17.74 -0.84 7.41
C ILE A 402 17.13 -2.25 7.56
N LEU A 403 17.82 -3.13 8.27
CA LEU A 403 17.23 -4.39 8.72
C LEU A 403 16.57 -4.17 10.08
N ARG A 404 15.38 -4.74 10.27
CA ARG A 404 14.68 -4.66 11.55
C ARG A 404 14.17 -6.02 12.00
N LEU A 405 14.18 -6.19 13.33
CA LEU A 405 13.57 -7.30 14.02
C LEU A 405 12.65 -6.72 15.11
N ASP A 406 11.37 -6.99 15.03
CA ASP A 406 10.35 -6.52 15.97
C ASP A 406 9.71 -7.69 16.70
N ALA A 407 9.63 -7.62 18.04
CA ALA A 407 8.88 -8.52 18.88
C ALA A 407 7.68 -7.77 19.48
N GLY A 408 6.47 -8.17 19.14
CA GLY A 408 5.22 -7.59 19.61
C GLY A 408 4.48 -8.54 20.56
N LEU A 409 3.92 -7.98 21.63
CA LEU A 409 3.09 -8.64 22.62
C LEU A 409 1.70 -8.02 22.61
N ARG A 410 0.65 -8.86 22.71
CA ARG A 410 -0.72 -8.37 22.85
C ARG A 410 -0.93 -7.78 24.23
N LEU A 411 -1.53 -6.59 24.30
CA LEU A 411 -1.99 -5.97 25.55
C LEU A 411 -3.50 -6.12 25.70
N HIS A 412 -4.24 -5.90 24.60
CA HIS A 412 -5.67 -6.10 24.53
C HIS A 412 -6.02 -6.86 23.27
N ASP A 413 -6.67 -8.02 23.41
CA ASP A 413 -7.19 -8.82 22.30
C ASP A 413 -8.71 -8.84 22.35
N PRO A 414 -9.42 -8.15 21.43
CA PRO A 414 -10.87 -8.09 21.42
C PRO A 414 -11.53 -9.42 21.05
N ALA A 415 -10.80 -10.33 20.42
CA ALA A 415 -11.27 -11.62 19.93
C ALA A 415 -10.67 -12.80 20.70
N ASP A 416 -10.57 -12.68 22.03
CA ASP A 416 -10.03 -13.78 22.85
C ASP A 416 -10.89 -15.04 22.71
N ALA A 417 -10.30 -16.04 22.08
CA ALA A 417 -10.90 -17.31 21.71
C ALA A 417 -10.46 -18.45 22.60
N SER A 418 -10.16 -18.21 23.85
CA SER A 418 -9.80 -19.32 24.73
C SER A 418 -11.04 -20.18 25.06
N ASP A 419 -10.95 -21.48 24.79
CA ASP A 419 -12.03 -22.46 24.98
C ASP A 419 -12.32 -22.77 26.46
N SER A 420 -11.48 -22.32 27.39
CA SER A 420 -11.63 -22.55 28.82
C SER A 420 -11.93 -21.26 29.59
N GLU A 421 -12.87 -21.28 30.51
CA GLU A 421 -13.20 -20.12 31.34
C GLU A 421 -12.01 -19.59 32.15
N GLU A 422 -11.08 -20.45 32.54
CA GLU A 422 -9.86 -20.08 33.25
C GLU A 422 -8.85 -19.28 32.42
N THR A 423 -8.98 -19.31 31.09
CA THR A 423 -8.08 -18.62 30.16
C THR A 423 -8.77 -17.51 29.37
N LYS A 424 -10.02 -17.19 29.66
CA LYS A 424 -10.73 -16.04 29.08
C LYS A 424 -10.20 -14.74 29.69
N GLY A 425 -9.89 -13.80 28.86
CA GLY A 425 -9.49 -12.45 29.27
C GLY A 425 -8.97 -11.65 28.10
N HIS A 426 -9.45 -10.44 27.99
CA HIS A 426 -9.08 -9.54 26.89
C HIS A 426 -7.81 -8.75 27.19
N TRP A 427 -7.50 -8.52 28.47
CA TRP A 427 -6.36 -7.73 28.90
C TRP A 427 -5.22 -8.61 29.43
N LEU A 428 -4.06 -8.57 28.76
CA LEU A 428 -2.88 -9.37 29.09
C LEU A 428 -1.78 -8.50 29.73
N PRO A 429 -1.08 -8.95 30.76
CA PRO A 429 -1.26 -10.23 31.48
C PRO A 429 -2.26 -10.16 32.65
N PHE A 430 -3.09 -9.12 32.72
CA PHE A 430 -3.89 -8.77 33.90
C PHE A 430 -5.06 -9.74 34.15
N GLU A 431 -5.75 -10.14 33.11
CA GLU A 431 -6.88 -11.07 33.19
C GLU A 431 -6.48 -12.52 32.94
N ARG A 432 -5.44 -12.73 32.14
CA ARG A 432 -4.82 -14.03 31.92
C ARG A 432 -3.32 -13.91 31.58
N PRO A 433 -2.51 -14.97 31.84
CA PRO A 433 -1.10 -14.98 31.45
C PRO A 433 -0.92 -15.07 29.93
N TYR A 434 0.27 -14.69 29.45
CA TYR A 434 0.65 -14.83 28.06
C TYR A 434 0.75 -16.29 27.61
N GLY A 435 0.13 -16.60 26.47
CA GLY A 435 0.27 -17.85 25.76
C GLY A 435 1.18 -17.73 24.51
N LYS A 436 1.39 -18.85 23.84
CA LYS A 436 2.21 -18.88 22.62
C LYS A 436 1.62 -18.06 21.45
N GLN A 437 0.32 -17.80 21.44
CA GLN A 437 -0.39 -17.02 20.43
C GLN A 437 -0.33 -15.50 20.67
N ASP A 438 0.13 -15.07 21.86
CA ASP A 438 0.01 -13.67 22.28
C ASP A 438 1.22 -12.83 21.94
N TRP A 439 2.15 -13.37 21.17
CA TRP A 439 3.31 -12.65 20.67
C TRP A 439 3.57 -12.97 19.21
N ALA A 440 4.18 -12.03 18.52
CA ALA A 440 4.61 -12.18 17.15
C ALA A 440 6.01 -11.61 16.96
N LEU A 441 6.79 -12.26 16.10
CA LEU A 441 8.12 -11.82 15.70
C LEU A 441 8.11 -11.49 14.22
N HIS A 442 8.60 -10.30 13.90
CA HIS A 442 8.66 -9.80 12.54
C HIS A 442 10.07 -9.41 12.15
N PHE A 443 10.49 -9.89 11.01
CA PHE A 443 11.68 -9.40 10.33
C PHE A 443 11.24 -8.48 9.19
N GLY A 444 11.92 -7.38 8.97
CA GLY A 444 11.56 -6.43 7.92
C GLY A 444 12.75 -5.62 7.41
N VAL A 445 12.52 -4.91 6.31
CA VAL A 445 13.45 -3.96 5.71
C VAL A 445 12.82 -2.58 5.73
N GLY A 446 13.58 -1.56 6.13
CA GLY A 446 13.09 -0.20 6.32
C GLY A 446 12.36 0.02 7.65
N TYR A 447 11.95 1.25 7.91
CA TYR A 447 11.07 1.58 9.02
C TYR A 447 9.63 1.14 8.70
N PRO A 448 8.78 0.85 9.73
CA PRO A 448 7.41 0.40 9.49
C PRO A 448 6.51 1.49 8.89
N PHE A 449 6.82 2.77 9.16
CA PHE A 449 6.13 3.96 8.66
C PHE A 449 7.02 5.21 8.73
#